data_a8a665d16952243243a65fc9dd2281d0
#
_entry.id   a8a665d16952243243a65fc9dd2281d0
#
_cell.length_a   1.000
_cell.length_b   1.000
_cell.length_c   1.000
_cell.angle_alpha   90.00
_cell.angle_beta   90.00
_cell.angle_gamma   90.00
#
_symmetry.space_group_name_H-M   'P 1'
#
loop_
_entity.id
_entity.type
_entity.pdbx_description
1 polymer ?
#
loop_
_entity_poly.entity_id
_entity_poly.type
_entity_poly.pdbx_seq_one_letter_code
_entity_poly.pdbx_strand_id
1 'polypeptide(L)'
;MGMQVRIVLYAGTRDEARQAARAAFEEIARLDWIFSDYRDDSELSRLVLRAGQAPVPVSQELYEVLDRGQRLARQTGGAFDITAGALTRLWRGAIRDERMPNEAELRSAMHVSGTDKLRLDDTAQTAQIIGAGLRLDLGAIAKGYVIDQALTTLRAHDVTKALVEAGGDIVVGAAPPGEAGWHLTIPHAGCEVVLAEAAISTSGDTEQFVEIEGIRYSHTVDPRTGFGLTHRRIATVVVSDGFTADGLATALTLVEDVEMEALLDLYPRTRALVGYPRLPEGPLGPDYYLRVYDEASTQNGSNTPGLFAGCRR
;
A
#
# COMPACT_ATOMS: atom_id res chain seq x y z
N MET A 1 10.57 5.72 6.87
CA MET A 1 9.62 4.58 6.73
C MET A 1 9.92 3.40 7.67
N GLY A 2 11.06 3.33 8.35
CA GLY A 2 11.33 2.35 9.44
C GLY A 2 11.30 0.87 9.04
N MET A 3 11.43 0.54 7.77
CA MET A 3 11.41 -0.82 7.23
C MET A 3 12.71 -1.17 6.53
N GLN A 4 13.01 -2.45 6.42
CA GLN A 4 14.13 -2.93 5.64
C GLN A 4 13.82 -2.80 4.14
N VAL A 5 14.82 -2.33 3.37
CA VAL A 5 14.76 -2.30 1.91
C VAL A 5 15.82 -3.25 1.35
N ARG A 6 15.45 -4.06 0.38
CA ARG A 6 16.33 -4.97 -0.34
C ARG A 6 16.31 -4.66 -1.83
N ILE A 7 17.50 -4.58 -2.43
CA ILE A 7 17.66 -4.44 -3.88
C ILE A 7 18.48 -5.64 -4.38
N VAL A 8 17.94 -6.35 -5.37
CA VAL A 8 18.65 -7.39 -6.14
C VAL A 8 18.76 -6.89 -7.55
N LEU A 9 19.97 -6.90 -8.14
CA LEU A 9 20.17 -6.38 -9.49
C LEU A 9 21.26 -7.13 -10.24
N TYR A 10 21.21 -7.04 -11.57
CA TYR A 10 22.20 -7.56 -12.50
C TYR A 10 22.74 -6.41 -13.35
N ALA A 11 24.05 -6.18 -13.30
CA ALA A 11 24.76 -5.16 -14.05
C ALA A 11 25.98 -5.76 -14.77
N GLY A 12 26.56 -5.03 -15.72
CA GLY A 12 27.73 -5.47 -16.46
C GLY A 12 28.99 -5.63 -15.60
N THR A 13 29.17 -4.73 -14.64
CA THR A 13 30.30 -4.72 -13.70
C THR A 13 29.85 -4.50 -12.26
N ARG A 14 30.74 -4.84 -11.32
CA ARG A 14 30.49 -4.61 -9.89
C ARG A 14 30.39 -3.13 -9.54
N ASP A 15 31.13 -2.27 -10.24
CA ASP A 15 31.15 -0.83 -9.95
C ASP A 15 29.86 -0.15 -10.47
N GLU A 16 29.36 -0.53 -11.66
CA GLU A 16 28.04 -0.13 -12.14
C GLU A 16 26.94 -0.56 -11.16
N ALA A 17 26.97 -1.81 -10.71
CA ALA A 17 26.02 -2.32 -9.73
C ALA A 17 25.98 -1.49 -8.43
N ARG A 18 27.18 -1.16 -7.90
CA ARG A 18 27.31 -0.35 -6.67
C ARG A 18 26.83 1.08 -6.87
N GLN A 19 27.18 1.69 -8.00
CA GLN A 19 26.75 3.06 -8.31
C GLN A 19 25.23 3.15 -8.44
N ALA A 20 24.62 2.25 -9.21
CA ALA A 20 23.16 2.19 -9.38
C ALA A 20 22.43 1.94 -8.05
N ALA A 21 22.88 0.95 -7.27
CA ALA A 21 22.28 0.65 -5.97
C ALA A 21 22.38 1.84 -5.01
N ARG A 22 23.54 2.52 -4.97
CA ARG A 22 23.73 3.70 -4.13
C ARG A 22 22.76 4.82 -4.53
N ALA A 23 22.63 5.13 -5.82
CA ALA A 23 21.68 6.14 -6.31
C ALA A 23 20.23 5.78 -5.93
N ALA A 24 19.83 4.51 -6.06
CA ALA A 24 18.51 4.06 -5.65
C ALA A 24 18.25 4.20 -4.15
N PHE A 25 19.24 3.91 -3.28
CA PHE A 25 19.10 4.13 -1.83
C PHE A 25 19.09 5.60 -1.46
N GLU A 26 19.83 6.47 -2.17
CA GLU A 26 19.78 7.92 -1.98
C GLU A 26 18.40 8.47 -2.36
N GLU A 27 17.78 7.97 -3.44
CA GLU A 27 16.43 8.34 -3.83
C GLU A 27 15.38 7.87 -2.82
N ILE A 28 15.48 6.64 -2.32
CA ILE A 28 14.61 6.13 -1.24
C ILE A 28 14.71 7.02 0.00
N ALA A 29 15.92 7.43 0.39
CA ALA A 29 16.12 8.30 1.54
C ALA A 29 15.54 9.71 1.33
N ARG A 30 15.64 10.26 0.11
CA ARG A 30 15.02 11.52 -0.28
C ARG A 30 13.50 11.47 -0.17
N LEU A 31 12.89 10.40 -0.67
CA LEU A 31 11.44 10.21 -0.64
C LEU A 31 10.92 9.90 0.77
N ASP A 32 11.68 9.16 1.58
CA ASP A 32 11.35 9.00 3.00
C ASP A 32 11.27 10.34 3.73
N TRP A 33 12.15 11.28 3.39
CA TRP A 33 12.09 12.63 3.94
C TRP A 33 10.84 13.40 3.46
N ILE A 34 10.30 13.14 2.28
CA ILE A 34 9.06 13.74 1.79
C ILE A 34 7.85 13.16 2.51
N PHE A 35 7.74 11.82 2.60
CA PHE A 35 6.49 11.13 2.96
C PHE A 35 6.37 10.71 4.43
N SER A 36 7.42 10.82 5.24
CA SER A 36 7.42 10.31 6.60
C SER A 36 6.46 11.08 7.52
N ASP A 37 5.55 10.37 8.17
CA ASP A 37 4.67 10.87 9.24
C ASP A 37 5.31 10.79 10.64
N TYR A 38 6.49 10.14 10.74
CA TYR A 38 7.28 10.00 11.98
C TYR A 38 8.32 11.09 12.18
N ARG A 39 8.67 11.81 11.13
CA ARG A 39 9.67 12.89 11.14
C ARG A 39 8.96 14.24 11.21
N ASP A 40 9.30 15.05 12.21
CA ASP A 40 8.72 16.38 12.36
C ASP A 40 9.16 17.36 11.26
N ASP A 41 10.30 17.09 10.62
CA ASP A 41 10.91 17.91 9.56
C ASP A 41 10.62 17.43 8.14
N SER A 42 9.80 16.39 7.96
CA SER A 42 9.37 15.92 6.64
C SER A 42 8.50 16.95 5.92
N GLU A 43 8.40 16.84 4.58
CA GLU A 43 7.51 17.70 3.83
C GLU A 43 6.03 17.47 4.20
N LEU A 44 5.63 16.20 4.35
CA LEU A 44 4.30 15.81 4.82
C LEU A 44 3.97 16.43 6.19
N SER A 45 4.88 16.35 7.14
CA SER A 45 4.69 16.92 8.48
C SER A 45 4.59 18.45 8.44
N ARG A 46 5.39 19.12 7.61
CA ARG A 46 5.28 20.57 7.41
C ARG A 46 3.95 20.98 6.80
N LEU A 47 3.41 20.19 5.84
CA LEU A 47 2.06 20.42 5.30
C LEU A 47 1.00 20.28 6.40
N VAL A 48 1.07 19.23 7.22
CA VAL A 48 0.14 19.02 8.35
C VAL A 48 0.22 20.16 9.38
N LEU A 49 1.40 20.68 9.68
CA LEU A 49 1.57 21.84 10.58
C LEU A 49 0.93 23.12 10.04
N ARG A 50 0.65 23.20 8.74
CA ARG A 50 -0.04 24.32 8.09
C ARG A 50 -1.55 24.10 7.98
N ALA A 51 -2.10 23.07 8.61
CA ALA A 51 -3.54 22.81 8.60
C ALA A 51 -4.34 24.02 9.11
N GLY A 52 -5.40 24.37 8.38
CA GLY A 52 -6.21 25.56 8.64
C GLY A 52 -5.64 26.87 8.10
N GLN A 53 -4.48 26.84 7.41
CA GLN A 53 -3.85 28.02 6.80
C GLN A 53 -4.06 28.05 5.28
N ALA A 54 -3.48 29.06 4.61
CA ALA A 54 -3.48 29.18 3.15
C ALA A 54 -2.80 27.98 2.47
N PRO A 55 -3.13 27.69 1.18
CA PRO A 55 -2.44 26.68 0.40
C PRO A 55 -0.92 26.86 0.42
N VAL A 56 -0.18 25.76 0.45
CA VAL A 56 1.30 25.77 0.41
C VAL A 56 1.81 25.00 -0.81
N PRO A 57 2.88 25.46 -1.46
CA PRO A 57 3.54 24.67 -2.50
C PRO A 57 4.06 23.35 -1.93
N VAL A 58 3.91 22.29 -2.71
CA VAL A 58 4.41 20.96 -2.39
C VAL A 58 5.23 20.40 -3.56
N SER A 59 6.12 19.46 -3.27
CA SER A 59 6.89 18.76 -4.31
C SER A 59 5.94 18.00 -5.25
N GLN A 60 6.41 17.75 -6.46
CA GLN A 60 5.67 16.96 -7.45
C GLN A 60 5.32 15.58 -6.89
N GLU A 61 6.25 14.96 -6.20
CA GLU A 61 6.09 13.63 -5.60
C GLU A 61 5.01 13.62 -4.52
N LEU A 62 5.02 14.61 -3.62
CA LEU A 62 3.98 14.70 -2.59
C LEU A 62 2.62 14.99 -3.21
N TYR A 63 2.56 15.90 -4.19
CA TYR A 63 1.33 16.20 -4.92
C TYR A 63 0.73 14.94 -5.56
N GLU A 64 1.56 14.19 -6.31
CA GLU A 64 1.12 12.97 -7.00
C GLU A 64 0.58 11.92 -6.03
N VAL A 65 1.27 11.67 -4.91
CA VAL A 65 0.83 10.71 -3.90
C VAL A 65 -0.49 11.15 -3.25
N LEU A 66 -0.64 12.44 -2.97
CA LEU A 66 -1.89 13.00 -2.41
C LEU A 66 -3.05 12.92 -3.39
N ASP A 67 -2.86 13.27 -4.67
CA ASP A 67 -3.91 13.21 -5.70
C ASP A 67 -4.38 11.78 -5.95
N ARG A 68 -3.43 10.86 -6.13
CA ARG A 68 -3.76 9.45 -6.35
C ARG A 68 -4.43 8.84 -5.11
N GLY A 69 -3.98 9.21 -3.89
CA GLY A 69 -4.61 8.79 -2.63
C GLY A 69 -6.05 9.29 -2.51
N GLN A 70 -6.33 10.55 -2.84
CA GLN A 70 -7.70 11.08 -2.87
C GLN A 70 -8.56 10.42 -3.94
N ARG A 71 -7.97 10.08 -5.10
CA ARG A 71 -8.68 9.36 -6.15
C ARG A 71 -9.11 7.99 -5.68
N LEU A 72 -8.21 7.23 -5.06
CA LEU A 72 -8.53 5.92 -4.49
C LEU A 72 -9.57 6.02 -3.38
N ALA A 73 -9.52 7.05 -2.53
CA ALA A 73 -10.55 7.30 -1.52
C ALA A 73 -11.94 7.49 -2.14
N ARG A 74 -12.05 8.26 -3.23
CA ARG A 74 -13.33 8.42 -3.96
C ARG A 74 -13.82 7.10 -4.58
N GLN A 75 -12.91 6.32 -5.15
CA GLN A 75 -13.22 5.04 -5.81
C GLN A 75 -13.66 3.95 -4.83
N THR A 76 -13.22 4.04 -3.58
CA THR A 76 -13.58 3.10 -2.49
C THR A 76 -14.72 3.62 -1.59
N GLY A 77 -15.40 4.70 -1.99
CA GLY A 77 -16.45 5.30 -1.15
C GLY A 77 -15.97 5.70 0.24
N GLY A 78 -14.68 6.07 0.38
CA GLY A 78 -14.04 6.46 1.64
C GLY A 78 -13.56 5.30 2.52
N ALA A 79 -13.65 4.05 2.06
CA ALA A 79 -13.08 2.92 2.79
C ALA A 79 -11.55 3.03 2.91
N PHE A 80 -10.88 3.42 1.83
CA PHE A 80 -9.50 3.87 1.86
C PHE A 80 -9.46 5.40 1.94
N ASP A 81 -8.73 5.98 2.89
CA ASP A 81 -8.62 7.44 3.01
C ASP A 81 -7.29 7.87 3.66
N ILE A 82 -6.44 8.53 2.88
CA ILE A 82 -5.16 9.06 3.36
C ILE A 82 -5.31 10.17 4.41
N THR A 83 -6.50 10.73 4.58
CA THR A 83 -6.79 11.75 5.59
C THR A 83 -7.18 11.15 6.94
N ALA A 84 -7.24 9.83 7.04
CA ALA A 84 -7.60 9.10 8.26
C ALA A 84 -6.45 8.98 9.29
N GLY A 85 -5.36 9.72 9.14
CA GLY A 85 -4.19 9.63 10.01
C GLY A 85 -4.46 9.89 11.49
N ALA A 86 -5.50 10.67 11.84
CA ALA A 86 -5.92 10.83 13.22
C ALA A 86 -6.51 9.53 13.81
N LEU A 87 -7.29 8.79 13.02
CA LEU A 87 -7.84 7.49 13.37
C LEU A 87 -6.75 6.42 13.47
N THR A 88 -5.86 6.36 12.46
CA THR A 88 -4.72 5.41 12.47
C THR A 88 -3.84 5.62 13.72
N ARG A 89 -3.55 6.88 14.05
CA ARG A 89 -2.77 7.19 15.26
C ARG A 89 -3.50 6.79 16.54
N LEU A 90 -4.80 7.00 16.62
CA LEU A 90 -5.63 6.60 17.76
C LEU A 90 -5.58 5.09 17.96
N TRP A 91 -5.74 4.30 16.89
CA TRP A 91 -5.70 2.85 16.96
C TRP A 91 -4.30 2.28 17.19
N ARG A 92 -3.24 2.91 16.65
CA ARG A 92 -1.84 2.56 17.03
C ARG A 92 -1.63 2.75 18.55
N GLY A 93 -2.22 3.80 19.14
CA GLY A 93 -2.23 3.99 20.58
C GLY A 93 -3.03 2.91 21.32
N ALA A 94 -4.21 2.59 20.84
CA ALA A 94 -5.09 1.55 21.39
C ALA A 94 -4.40 0.16 21.42
N ILE A 95 -3.71 -0.20 20.32
CA ILE A 95 -2.94 -1.45 20.22
C ILE A 95 -1.80 -1.47 21.25
N ARG A 96 -1.01 -0.38 21.32
CA ARG A 96 0.11 -0.29 22.27
C ARG A 96 -0.34 -0.36 23.73
N ASP A 97 -1.46 0.30 24.04
CA ASP A 97 -1.95 0.47 25.42
C ASP A 97 -2.99 -0.60 25.79
N GLU A 98 -3.28 -1.56 24.89
CA GLU A 98 -4.29 -2.64 25.00
C GLU A 98 -5.65 -2.12 25.50
N ARG A 99 -6.08 -0.99 24.97
CA ARG A 99 -7.22 -0.23 25.42
C ARG A 99 -8.14 0.18 24.27
N MET A 100 -9.45 -0.03 24.43
CA MET A 100 -10.42 0.51 23.50
C MET A 100 -10.40 2.06 23.49
N PRO A 101 -10.34 2.71 22.34
CA PRO A 101 -10.58 4.14 22.23
C PRO A 101 -11.97 4.49 22.78
N ASN A 102 -12.08 5.53 23.57
CA ASN A 102 -13.40 5.96 24.04
C ASN A 102 -14.16 6.72 22.93
N GLU A 103 -15.47 6.86 23.12
CA GLU A 103 -16.35 7.46 22.14
C GLU A 103 -15.99 8.92 21.80
N ALA A 104 -15.47 9.68 22.76
CA ALA A 104 -15.06 11.06 22.53
C ALA A 104 -13.76 11.13 21.68
N GLU A 105 -12.82 10.22 21.92
CA GLU A 105 -11.59 10.08 21.11
C GLU A 105 -11.93 9.70 19.66
N LEU A 106 -12.83 8.70 19.47
CA LEU A 106 -13.29 8.29 18.14
C LEU A 106 -14.00 9.42 17.41
N ARG A 107 -14.99 10.06 18.04
CA ARG A 107 -15.69 11.22 17.43
C ARG A 107 -14.72 12.34 17.07
N SER A 108 -13.75 12.65 17.91
CA SER A 108 -12.76 13.69 17.65
C SER A 108 -11.89 13.33 16.44
N ALA A 109 -11.39 12.11 16.36
CA ALA A 109 -10.56 11.65 15.26
C ALA A 109 -11.34 11.60 13.93
N MET A 110 -12.58 11.09 13.94
CA MET A 110 -13.47 11.11 12.77
C MET A 110 -13.79 12.54 12.31
N HIS A 111 -14.07 13.45 13.26
CA HIS A 111 -14.40 14.84 12.94
C HIS A 111 -13.29 15.56 12.17
N VAL A 112 -12.03 15.27 12.45
CA VAL A 112 -10.89 15.90 11.76
C VAL A 112 -10.48 15.19 10.48
N SER A 113 -10.91 13.96 10.24
CA SER A 113 -10.66 13.18 9.03
C SER A 113 -11.66 13.51 7.92
N GLY A 114 -11.34 13.19 6.67
CA GLY A 114 -12.21 13.32 5.50
C GLY A 114 -11.52 13.96 4.29
N THR A 115 -11.67 13.33 3.13
CA THR A 115 -11.03 13.75 1.86
C THR A 115 -11.43 15.16 1.41
N ASP A 116 -12.60 15.66 1.80
CA ASP A 116 -13.09 17.00 1.54
C ASP A 116 -12.26 18.09 2.25
N LYS A 117 -11.47 17.70 3.24
CA LYS A 117 -10.58 18.60 4.01
C LYS A 117 -9.17 18.73 3.42
N LEU A 118 -8.85 17.97 2.39
CA LEU A 118 -7.61 18.11 1.63
C LEU A 118 -7.95 18.67 0.24
N ARG A 119 -7.47 19.85 -0.08
CA ARG A 119 -7.60 20.48 -1.40
C ARG A 119 -6.27 20.49 -2.11
N LEU A 120 -6.28 20.11 -3.37
CA LEU A 120 -5.13 20.11 -4.26
C LEU A 120 -5.40 21.03 -5.44
N ASP A 121 -4.40 21.80 -5.85
CA ASP A 121 -4.42 22.63 -7.06
C ASP A 121 -3.26 22.19 -7.95
N ASP A 122 -3.60 21.57 -9.07
CA ASP A 122 -2.65 21.03 -10.06
C ASP A 122 -1.88 22.14 -10.77
N THR A 123 -2.56 23.25 -11.09
CA THR A 123 -1.94 24.39 -11.79
C THR A 123 -0.91 25.10 -10.93
N ALA A 124 -1.23 25.31 -9.66
CA ALA A 124 -0.36 25.99 -8.71
C ALA A 124 0.60 25.04 -7.98
N GLN A 125 0.46 23.74 -8.15
CA GLN A 125 1.22 22.72 -7.41
C GLN A 125 1.16 22.96 -5.89
N THR A 126 -0.05 23.15 -5.37
CA THR A 126 -0.26 23.42 -3.93
C THR A 126 -1.20 22.40 -3.30
N ALA A 127 -1.02 22.22 -2.00
CA ALA A 127 -1.94 21.49 -1.14
C ALA A 127 -2.41 22.36 0.01
N GLN A 128 -3.68 22.19 0.40
CA GLN A 128 -4.28 22.87 1.55
C GLN A 128 -5.06 21.87 2.41
N ILE A 129 -4.77 21.85 3.69
CA ILE A 129 -5.56 21.13 4.69
C ILE A 129 -6.55 22.13 5.33
N ILE A 130 -7.85 21.83 5.23
CA ILE A 130 -8.92 22.68 5.76
C ILE A 130 -9.24 22.29 7.19
N GLY A 131 -9.12 23.24 8.09
CA GLY A 131 -9.33 23.02 9.53
C GLY A 131 -8.11 22.42 10.21
N ALA A 132 -8.04 22.61 11.51
CA ALA A 132 -6.96 22.11 12.35
C ALA A 132 -7.19 20.64 12.75
N GLY A 133 -6.11 19.91 13.03
CA GLY A 133 -6.16 18.56 13.61
C GLY A 133 -6.18 17.41 12.60
N LEU A 134 -6.41 17.65 11.31
CA LEU A 134 -6.27 16.64 10.29
C LEU A 134 -4.82 16.12 10.26
N ARG A 135 -4.68 14.82 10.10
CA ARG A 135 -3.40 14.13 9.86
C ARG A 135 -3.50 13.30 8.60
N LEU A 136 -2.44 13.33 7.84
CA LEU A 136 -2.27 12.47 6.67
C LEU A 136 -1.52 11.20 7.08
N ASP A 137 -1.97 10.06 6.58
CA ASP A 137 -1.27 8.78 6.68
C ASP A 137 -1.08 8.22 5.27
N LEU A 138 0.15 8.20 4.81
CA LEU A 138 0.53 7.67 3.50
C LEU A 138 1.10 6.24 3.58
N GLY A 139 1.10 5.62 4.77
CA GLY A 139 1.73 4.31 5.01
C GLY A 139 1.18 3.17 4.15
N ALA A 140 -0.05 3.29 3.67
CA ALA A 140 -0.73 2.30 2.84
C ALA A 140 -0.61 2.54 1.32
N ILE A 141 0.25 3.49 0.88
CA ILE A 141 0.34 3.87 -0.53
C ILE A 141 1.73 4.40 -0.92
N ALA A 142 2.46 5.01 0.01
CA ALA A 142 3.75 5.64 -0.30
C ALA A 142 4.89 4.64 -0.46
N LYS A 143 4.80 3.44 0.12
CA LYS A 143 5.84 2.41 0.00
C LYS A 143 5.98 1.98 -1.46
N GLY A 144 4.86 1.68 -2.11
CA GLY A 144 4.80 1.34 -3.52
C GLY A 144 5.42 2.42 -4.40
N TYR A 145 5.09 3.70 -4.15
CA TYR A 145 5.68 4.82 -4.88
C TYR A 145 7.21 4.87 -4.73
N VAL A 146 7.72 4.71 -3.51
CA VAL A 146 9.14 4.78 -3.23
C VAL A 146 9.93 3.69 -3.94
N ILE A 147 9.42 2.46 -3.96
CA ILE A 147 10.10 1.36 -4.66
C ILE A 147 10.00 1.49 -6.19
N ASP A 148 8.92 2.07 -6.72
CA ASP A 148 8.82 2.43 -8.14
C ASP A 148 9.90 3.45 -8.56
N GLN A 149 10.09 4.51 -7.74
CA GLN A 149 11.12 5.51 -8.01
C GLN A 149 12.54 4.95 -7.87
N ALA A 150 12.74 4.02 -6.93
CA ALA A 150 14.01 3.31 -6.81
C ALA A 150 14.31 2.46 -8.05
N LEU A 151 13.33 1.71 -8.58
CA LEU A 151 13.47 0.95 -9.82
C LEU A 151 13.71 1.88 -11.02
N THR A 152 13.02 3.02 -11.08
CA THR A 152 13.23 4.05 -12.10
C THR A 152 14.65 4.60 -12.06
N THR A 153 15.17 4.85 -10.87
CA THR A 153 16.57 5.31 -10.66
C THR A 153 17.57 4.25 -11.13
N LEU A 154 17.33 2.96 -10.83
CA LEU A 154 18.17 1.87 -11.33
C LEU A 154 18.18 1.83 -12.87
N ARG A 155 17.02 2.00 -13.52
CA ARG A 155 16.91 2.07 -15.00
C ARG A 155 17.67 3.27 -15.59
N ALA A 156 17.66 4.41 -14.92
CA ALA A 156 18.44 5.58 -15.34
C ALA A 156 19.97 5.36 -15.27
N HIS A 157 20.40 4.31 -14.53
CA HIS A 157 21.78 3.82 -14.48
C HIS A 157 22.00 2.56 -15.33
N ASP A 158 21.18 2.35 -16.39
CA ASP A 158 21.24 1.20 -17.29
C ASP A 158 21.02 -0.18 -16.64
N VAL A 159 20.51 -0.22 -15.39
CA VAL A 159 20.20 -1.44 -14.67
C VAL A 159 18.69 -1.72 -14.80
N THR A 160 18.32 -2.49 -15.82
CA THR A 160 16.91 -2.84 -16.09
C THR A 160 16.46 -4.12 -15.39
N LYS A 161 17.40 -5.04 -15.08
CA LYS A 161 17.14 -6.32 -14.43
C LYS A 161 17.33 -6.17 -12.92
N ALA A 162 16.28 -5.72 -12.26
CA ALA A 162 16.34 -5.46 -10.82
C ALA A 162 15.01 -5.80 -10.14
N LEU A 163 15.11 -6.09 -8.85
CA LEU A 163 14.02 -6.25 -7.90
C LEU A 163 14.27 -5.29 -6.75
N VAL A 164 13.26 -4.52 -6.37
CA VAL A 164 13.26 -3.66 -5.18
C VAL A 164 12.13 -4.11 -4.27
N GLU A 165 12.45 -4.37 -3.01
CA GLU A 165 11.52 -4.81 -1.98
C GLU A 165 11.57 -3.87 -0.77
N ALA A 166 10.41 -3.50 -0.24
CA ALA A 166 10.27 -2.75 0.99
C ALA A 166 9.03 -3.18 1.77
N GLY A 167 9.23 -3.78 2.95
CA GLY A 167 8.14 -4.16 3.83
C GLY A 167 7.10 -5.13 3.22
N GLY A 168 7.54 -6.01 2.32
CA GLY A 168 6.69 -6.98 1.65
C GLY A 168 6.12 -6.52 0.31
N ASP A 169 6.23 -5.22 -0.04
CA ASP A 169 5.92 -4.73 -1.38
C ASP A 169 7.14 -4.91 -2.28
N ILE A 170 6.93 -5.38 -3.50
CA ILE A 170 8.00 -5.70 -4.44
C ILE A 170 7.68 -5.10 -5.81
N VAL A 171 8.67 -4.46 -6.42
CA VAL A 171 8.63 -4.11 -7.85
C VAL A 171 9.77 -4.81 -8.57
N VAL A 172 9.50 -5.30 -9.77
CA VAL A 172 10.47 -6.01 -10.59
C VAL A 172 10.56 -5.39 -11.98
N GLY A 173 11.78 -5.22 -12.45
CA GLY A 173 12.09 -4.85 -13.83
C GLY A 173 12.14 -6.07 -14.74
N ALA A 174 12.99 -5.99 -15.78
CA ALA A 174 13.21 -7.07 -16.72
C ALA A 174 13.65 -8.37 -16.01
N ALA A 175 13.34 -9.50 -16.64
CA ALA A 175 13.68 -10.83 -16.11
C ALA A 175 15.19 -11.00 -15.85
N PRO A 176 15.58 -11.76 -14.81
CA PRO A 176 16.98 -12.14 -14.58
C PRO A 176 17.57 -12.86 -15.78
N PRO A 177 18.91 -12.88 -15.94
CA PRO A 177 19.55 -13.59 -17.05
C PRO A 177 19.19 -15.09 -17.07
N GLY A 178 18.62 -15.55 -18.18
CA GLY A 178 18.26 -16.96 -18.38
C GLY A 178 16.91 -17.38 -17.81
N GLU A 179 16.19 -16.46 -17.13
CA GLU A 179 14.89 -16.72 -16.52
C GLU A 179 13.74 -16.04 -17.30
N ALA A 180 12.52 -16.53 -17.11
CA ALA A 180 11.32 -15.92 -17.66
C ALA A 180 10.84 -14.70 -16.85
N GLY A 181 11.25 -14.61 -15.59
CA GLY A 181 10.90 -13.56 -14.65
C GLY A 181 11.49 -13.83 -13.26
N TRP A 182 11.13 -13.01 -12.31
CA TRP A 182 11.48 -13.11 -10.90
C TRP A 182 10.52 -14.07 -10.21
N HIS A 183 11.05 -15.08 -9.53
CA HIS A 183 10.28 -16.03 -8.73
C HIS A 183 9.95 -15.42 -7.37
N LEU A 184 8.67 -15.21 -7.09
CA LEU A 184 8.18 -14.59 -5.88
C LEU A 184 7.18 -15.51 -5.19
N THR A 185 7.37 -15.73 -3.89
CA THR A 185 6.47 -16.53 -3.07
C THR A 185 5.33 -15.66 -2.52
N ILE A 186 4.12 -16.19 -2.53
CA ILE A 186 2.95 -15.63 -1.83
C ILE A 186 2.67 -16.51 -0.61
N PRO A 187 3.18 -16.16 0.59
CA PRO A 187 3.22 -17.08 1.73
C PRO A 187 1.84 -17.57 2.17
N HIS A 188 0.84 -16.67 2.28
CA HIS A 188 -0.51 -17.01 2.71
C HIS A 188 -1.27 -17.90 1.72
N ALA A 189 -0.86 -17.92 0.45
CA ALA A 189 -1.45 -18.75 -0.59
C ALA A 189 -0.63 -20.03 -0.86
N GLY A 190 0.55 -20.14 -0.27
CA GLY A 190 1.44 -21.29 -0.43
C GLY A 190 1.85 -21.54 -1.88
N CYS A 191 2.02 -20.48 -2.69
CA CYS A 191 2.35 -20.58 -4.10
C CYS A 191 3.45 -19.60 -4.51
N GLU A 192 3.99 -19.84 -5.71
CA GLU A 192 4.92 -18.93 -6.38
C GLU A 192 4.28 -18.32 -7.63
N VAL A 193 4.69 -17.09 -7.91
CA VAL A 193 4.40 -16.38 -9.17
C VAL A 193 5.71 -15.97 -9.83
N VAL A 194 5.73 -15.92 -11.16
CA VAL A 194 6.88 -15.49 -11.96
C VAL A 194 6.52 -14.17 -12.62
N LEU A 195 7.21 -13.08 -12.25
CA LEU A 195 6.89 -11.73 -12.67
C LEU A 195 8.07 -11.05 -13.36
N ALA A 196 7.77 -10.26 -14.39
CA ALA A 196 8.68 -9.31 -15.00
C ALA A 196 7.90 -8.02 -15.34
N GLU A 197 8.55 -6.85 -15.22
CA GLU A 197 7.93 -5.54 -15.48
C GLU A 197 6.60 -5.37 -14.73
N ALA A 198 6.60 -5.70 -13.43
CA ALA A 198 5.41 -5.73 -12.61
C ALA A 198 5.71 -5.37 -11.15
N ALA A 199 4.64 -5.17 -10.40
CA ALA A 199 4.66 -4.98 -8.95
C ALA A 199 3.73 -5.98 -8.28
N ILE A 200 4.06 -6.36 -7.05
CA ILE A 200 3.22 -7.15 -6.17
C ILE A 200 3.24 -6.55 -4.77
N SER A 201 2.09 -6.40 -4.19
CA SER A 201 1.91 -5.94 -2.80
C SER A 201 0.92 -6.84 -2.08
N THR A 202 1.13 -7.03 -0.78
CA THR A 202 0.21 -7.78 0.08
C THR A 202 -0.13 -6.96 1.31
N SER A 203 -1.41 -6.73 1.54
CA SER A 203 -1.96 -6.12 2.75
C SER A 203 -2.82 -7.11 3.53
N GLY A 204 -2.79 -7.00 4.85
CA GLY A 204 -3.60 -7.84 5.74
C GLY A 204 -3.33 -7.52 7.21
N ASP A 205 -4.10 -8.14 8.08
CA ASP A 205 -4.07 -7.91 9.54
C ASP A 205 -3.30 -8.99 10.32
N THR A 206 -2.37 -9.70 9.67
CA THR A 206 -1.71 -10.88 10.28
C THR A 206 -0.79 -10.52 11.43
N GLU A 207 -0.18 -9.33 11.45
CA GLU A 207 0.89 -8.97 12.38
C GLU A 207 0.52 -7.91 13.42
N GLN A 208 -0.39 -6.97 13.09
CA GLN A 208 -0.71 -5.84 13.96
C GLN A 208 -2.20 -5.79 14.28
N PHE A 209 -2.53 -6.22 15.50
CA PHE A 209 -3.90 -6.21 16.02
C PHE A 209 -3.90 -6.11 17.55
N VAL A 210 -5.07 -5.83 18.11
CA VAL A 210 -5.35 -5.92 19.54
C VAL A 210 -6.62 -6.73 19.76
N GLU A 211 -6.67 -7.52 20.82
CA GLU A 211 -7.88 -8.21 21.26
C GLU A 211 -8.43 -7.52 22.51
N ILE A 212 -9.65 -7.02 22.43
CA ILE A 212 -10.33 -6.32 23.50
C ILE A 212 -11.71 -6.96 23.69
N GLU A 213 -11.99 -7.43 24.89
CA GLU A 213 -13.26 -8.11 25.24
C GLU A 213 -13.60 -9.28 24.29
N GLY A 214 -12.58 -10.02 23.86
CA GLY A 214 -12.73 -11.16 22.94
C GLY A 214 -12.99 -10.77 21.47
N ILE A 215 -12.93 -9.48 21.13
CA ILE A 215 -13.01 -8.98 19.76
C ILE A 215 -11.64 -8.53 19.29
N ARG A 216 -11.22 -9.02 18.14
CA ARG A 216 -9.98 -8.64 17.48
C ARG A 216 -10.18 -7.40 16.61
N TYR A 217 -9.33 -6.40 16.82
CA TYR A 217 -9.29 -5.16 16.04
C TYR A 217 -7.95 -5.03 15.33
N SER A 218 -7.97 -4.89 14.02
CA SER A 218 -6.79 -4.65 13.19
C SER A 218 -6.23 -3.23 13.39
N HIS A 219 -4.95 -3.06 13.07
CA HIS A 219 -4.36 -1.73 12.90
C HIS A 219 -4.91 -0.97 11.68
N THR A 220 -5.47 -1.70 10.72
CA THR A 220 -6.17 -1.11 9.57
C THR A 220 -7.55 -0.65 10.01
N VAL A 221 -7.81 0.63 9.82
CA VAL A 221 -9.04 1.30 10.28
C VAL A 221 -9.94 1.58 9.09
N ASP A 222 -11.24 1.31 9.22
CA ASP A 222 -12.24 1.81 8.28
C ASP A 222 -12.61 3.27 8.66
N PRO A 223 -12.26 4.27 7.85
CA PRO A 223 -12.53 5.67 8.16
C PRO A 223 -14.02 5.99 8.25
N ARG A 224 -14.88 5.20 7.60
CA ARG A 224 -16.34 5.38 7.59
C ARG A 224 -16.96 5.07 8.94
N THR A 225 -16.39 4.12 9.67
CA THR A 225 -16.87 3.71 10.99
C THR A 225 -16.00 4.22 12.13
N GLY A 226 -14.72 4.53 11.86
CA GLY A 226 -13.72 4.91 12.84
C GLY A 226 -13.12 3.73 13.60
N PHE A 227 -13.52 2.48 13.30
CA PHE A 227 -13.06 1.28 13.99
C PHE A 227 -11.98 0.54 13.20
N GLY A 228 -11.06 -0.11 13.93
CA GLY A 228 -10.19 -1.13 13.36
C GLY A 228 -11.02 -2.29 12.83
N LEU A 229 -10.58 -2.89 11.71
CA LEU A 229 -11.30 -4.01 11.10
C LEU A 229 -11.37 -5.19 12.07
N THR A 230 -12.55 -5.78 12.19
CA THR A 230 -12.79 -6.99 13.00
C THR A 230 -12.81 -8.26 12.18
N HIS A 231 -13.05 -8.14 10.86
CA HIS A 231 -12.92 -9.26 9.93
C HIS A 231 -11.44 -9.40 9.51
N ARG A 232 -11.05 -10.64 9.31
CA ARG A 232 -9.70 -10.96 8.82
C ARG A 232 -9.73 -11.12 7.31
N ARG A 233 -8.89 -10.38 6.63
CA ARG A 233 -8.73 -10.47 5.19
C ARG A 233 -7.28 -10.17 4.83
N ILE A 234 -6.75 -10.90 3.86
CA ILE A 234 -5.45 -10.62 3.26
C ILE A 234 -5.64 -10.47 1.76
N ALA A 235 -5.03 -9.46 1.16
CA ALA A 235 -5.14 -9.22 -0.27
C ALA A 235 -3.75 -9.05 -0.88
N THR A 236 -3.47 -9.82 -1.92
CA THR A 236 -2.28 -9.65 -2.77
C THR A 236 -2.72 -9.13 -4.11
N VAL A 237 -2.08 -8.06 -4.56
CA VAL A 237 -2.34 -7.41 -5.85
C VAL A 237 -1.08 -7.45 -6.70
N VAL A 238 -1.25 -7.84 -7.98
CA VAL A 238 -0.22 -7.77 -9.01
C VAL A 238 -0.69 -6.84 -10.12
N VAL A 239 0.13 -5.85 -10.43
CA VAL A 239 -0.14 -4.82 -11.44
C VAL A 239 1.19 -4.24 -11.96
N SER A 240 1.18 -3.27 -12.87
CA SER A 240 2.38 -2.73 -13.51
C SER A 240 3.26 -1.86 -12.59
N ASP A 241 2.72 -1.28 -11.52
CA ASP A 241 3.42 -0.34 -10.66
C ASP A 241 3.12 -0.55 -9.16
N GLY A 242 4.14 -0.28 -8.33
CA GLY A 242 4.09 -0.51 -6.89
C GLY A 242 3.09 0.38 -6.18
N PHE A 243 2.95 1.63 -6.61
CA PHE A 243 1.99 2.56 -6.02
C PHE A 243 0.55 2.03 -6.11
N THR A 244 0.15 1.56 -7.30
CA THR A 244 -1.17 0.97 -7.51
C THR A 244 -1.31 -0.35 -6.74
N ALA A 245 -0.27 -1.19 -6.72
CA ALA A 245 -0.29 -2.45 -5.98
C ALA A 245 -0.51 -2.24 -4.47
N ASP A 246 0.27 -1.34 -3.83
CA ASP A 246 0.20 -1.04 -2.38
C ASP A 246 -1.19 -0.47 -2.01
N GLY A 247 -1.66 0.54 -2.75
CA GLY A 247 -2.97 1.16 -2.50
C GLY A 247 -4.14 0.19 -2.67
N LEU A 248 -4.16 -0.59 -3.76
CA LEU A 248 -5.23 -1.56 -4.02
C LEU A 248 -5.20 -2.74 -3.04
N ALA A 249 -4.01 -3.26 -2.69
CA ALA A 249 -3.91 -4.33 -1.70
C ALA A 249 -4.55 -3.90 -0.37
N THR A 250 -4.29 -2.68 0.08
CA THR A 250 -4.93 -2.13 1.28
C THR A 250 -6.43 -1.91 1.07
N ALA A 251 -6.84 -1.30 -0.05
CA ALA A 251 -8.25 -1.03 -0.34
C ALA A 251 -9.10 -2.32 -0.36
N LEU A 252 -8.59 -3.40 -0.95
CA LEU A 252 -9.28 -4.70 -0.99
C LEU A 252 -9.46 -5.36 0.39
N THR A 253 -8.71 -4.95 1.41
CA THR A 253 -8.99 -5.38 2.78
C THR A 253 -10.13 -4.59 3.44
N LEU A 254 -10.46 -3.41 2.92
CA LEU A 254 -11.39 -2.44 3.50
C LEU A 254 -12.77 -2.44 2.84
N VAL A 255 -12.83 -2.62 1.50
CA VAL A 255 -14.12 -2.61 0.77
C VAL A 255 -14.90 -3.88 1.00
N GLU A 256 -16.24 -3.81 0.83
CA GLU A 256 -17.09 -4.99 0.87
C GLU A 256 -16.86 -5.88 -0.36
N ASP A 257 -17.12 -7.19 -0.24
CA ASP A 257 -16.89 -8.17 -1.31
C ASP A 257 -17.59 -7.81 -2.63
N VAL A 258 -18.77 -7.21 -2.54
CA VAL A 258 -19.56 -6.78 -3.70
C VAL A 258 -18.97 -5.57 -4.42
N GLU A 259 -18.10 -4.82 -3.76
CA GLU A 259 -17.44 -3.62 -4.31
C GLU A 259 -16.11 -3.96 -4.98
N MET A 260 -15.51 -5.14 -4.69
CA MET A 260 -14.16 -5.49 -5.16
C MET A 260 -14.06 -5.55 -6.68
N GLU A 261 -15.00 -6.20 -7.36
CA GLU A 261 -14.99 -6.31 -8.81
C GLU A 261 -15.09 -4.93 -9.46
N ALA A 262 -16.03 -4.10 -8.99
CA ALA A 262 -16.19 -2.75 -9.51
C ALA A 262 -14.95 -1.87 -9.27
N LEU A 263 -14.25 -2.06 -8.14
CA LEU A 263 -12.99 -1.37 -7.90
C LEU A 263 -11.89 -1.85 -8.84
N LEU A 264 -11.74 -3.16 -9.03
CA LEU A 264 -10.71 -3.74 -9.91
C LEU A 264 -10.95 -3.42 -11.38
N ASP A 265 -12.19 -3.28 -11.83
CA ASP A 265 -12.54 -2.85 -13.20
C ASP A 265 -12.01 -1.46 -13.56
N LEU A 266 -11.78 -0.59 -12.55
CA LEU A 266 -11.14 0.72 -12.75
C LEU A 266 -9.62 0.62 -13.01
N TYR A 267 -9.03 -0.55 -12.79
CA TYR A 267 -7.59 -0.80 -12.90
C TYR A 267 -7.31 -1.98 -13.84
N PRO A 268 -7.43 -1.79 -15.15
CA PRO A 268 -7.26 -2.87 -16.13
C PRO A 268 -5.88 -3.53 -16.01
N ARG A 269 -5.80 -4.82 -16.28
CA ARG A 269 -4.61 -5.68 -16.12
C ARG A 269 -4.16 -5.88 -14.66
N THR A 270 -4.96 -5.47 -13.67
CA THR A 270 -4.74 -5.84 -12.27
C THR A 270 -5.21 -7.26 -12.02
N ARG A 271 -4.43 -8.01 -11.27
CA ARG A 271 -4.78 -9.34 -10.77
C ARG A 271 -4.73 -9.32 -9.27
N ALA A 272 -5.73 -9.90 -8.62
CA ALA A 272 -5.78 -9.91 -7.16
C ALA A 272 -6.10 -11.32 -6.64
N LEU A 273 -5.51 -11.62 -5.48
CA LEU A 273 -5.76 -12.81 -4.70
C LEU A 273 -6.21 -12.38 -3.31
N VAL A 274 -7.46 -12.64 -2.97
CA VAL A 274 -8.03 -12.26 -1.67
C VAL A 274 -8.26 -13.50 -0.83
N GLY A 275 -7.65 -13.52 0.36
CA GLY A 275 -7.73 -14.62 1.31
C GLY A 275 -8.64 -14.28 2.49
N TYR A 276 -9.52 -15.25 2.82
CA TYR A 276 -10.41 -15.22 3.98
C TYR A 276 -10.01 -16.36 4.91
N PRO A 277 -9.73 -16.11 6.19
CA PRO A 277 -9.31 -17.17 7.10
C PRO A 277 -10.44 -18.19 7.29
N ARG A 278 -10.07 -19.47 7.26
CA ARG A 278 -10.96 -20.55 7.67
C ARG A 278 -11.00 -20.63 9.20
N LEU A 279 -12.17 -20.70 9.77
CA LEU A 279 -12.39 -20.90 11.20
C LEU A 279 -12.90 -22.32 11.49
N PRO A 280 -12.42 -22.98 12.56
CA PRO A 280 -11.38 -22.56 13.50
C PRO A 280 -9.98 -22.58 12.88
N GLU A 281 -9.09 -21.72 13.38
CA GLU A 281 -7.69 -21.70 12.94
C GLU A 281 -7.00 -23.02 13.26
N GLY A 282 -6.22 -23.54 12.31
CA GLY A 282 -5.43 -24.75 12.50
C GLY A 282 -4.17 -24.50 13.36
N PRO A 283 -3.50 -25.56 13.84
CA PRO A 283 -2.32 -25.47 14.70
C PRO A 283 -1.10 -24.80 14.06
N LEU A 284 -1.10 -24.60 12.74
CA LEU A 284 -0.06 -23.93 11.97
C LEU A 284 -0.39 -22.47 11.60
N GLY A 285 -1.45 -21.89 12.20
CA GLY A 285 -1.96 -20.58 11.86
C GLY A 285 -3.20 -20.63 10.96
N PRO A 286 -3.70 -19.47 10.47
CA PRO A 286 -4.90 -19.41 9.67
C PRO A 286 -4.68 -20.08 8.30
N ASP A 287 -5.57 -20.99 7.95
CA ASP A 287 -5.74 -21.47 6.58
C ASP A 287 -6.73 -20.52 5.87
N TYR A 288 -6.47 -20.19 4.61
CA TYR A 288 -7.26 -19.21 3.87
C TYR A 288 -8.07 -19.88 2.77
N TYR A 289 -9.33 -19.48 2.65
CA TYR A 289 -10.09 -19.63 1.42
C TYR A 289 -9.68 -18.47 0.48
N LEU A 290 -9.28 -18.79 -0.75
CA LEU A 290 -8.76 -17.81 -1.70
C LEU A 290 -9.77 -17.51 -2.81
N ARG A 291 -10.04 -16.23 -3.05
CA ARG A 291 -10.77 -15.74 -4.22
C ARG A 291 -9.77 -15.09 -5.18
N VAL A 292 -9.77 -15.54 -6.42
CA VAL A 292 -8.89 -15.05 -7.48
C VAL A 292 -9.66 -14.09 -8.37
N TYR A 293 -9.10 -12.92 -8.60
CA TYR A 293 -9.55 -11.95 -9.59
C TYR A 293 -8.46 -11.84 -10.65
N ASP A 294 -8.69 -12.46 -11.82
CA ASP A 294 -7.73 -12.52 -12.94
C ASP A 294 -8.51 -12.35 -14.24
N GLU A 295 -8.04 -11.45 -15.15
CA GLU A 295 -8.69 -11.20 -16.45
C GLU A 295 -8.87 -12.46 -17.31
N ALA A 296 -8.07 -13.49 -17.11
CA ALA A 296 -8.20 -14.77 -17.80
C ALA A 296 -9.50 -15.52 -17.50
N SER A 297 -10.22 -15.15 -16.41
CA SER A 297 -11.50 -15.78 -16.04
C SER A 297 -12.72 -15.20 -16.75
N THR A 298 -12.61 -14.05 -17.41
CA THR A 298 -13.74 -13.29 -18.00
C THR A 298 -13.76 -13.23 -19.53
N GLN A 299 -12.64 -13.53 -20.22
CA GLN A 299 -12.59 -13.47 -21.70
C GLN A 299 -11.96 -14.72 -22.32
N ASN A 300 -12.79 -15.48 -23.06
CA ASN A 300 -12.42 -16.49 -24.07
C ASN A 300 -11.44 -17.60 -23.66
N GLY A 301 -11.95 -18.80 -23.51
CA GLY A 301 -11.45 -20.14 -23.96
C GLY A 301 -9.95 -20.37 -24.16
N SER A 302 -9.05 -19.49 -23.77
CA SER A 302 -7.61 -19.69 -23.84
C SER A 302 -7.16 -20.51 -22.63
N ASN A 303 -6.58 -21.67 -22.90
CA ASN A 303 -6.08 -22.65 -21.91
C ASN A 303 -4.76 -22.19 -21.26
N THR A 304 -4.52 -20.88 -21.15
CA THR A 304 -3.34 -20.34 -20.47
C THR A 304 -3.63 -20.31 -18.96
N PRO A 305 -2.86 -20.99 -18.12
CA PRO A 305 -3.04 -20.94 -16.67
C PRO A 305 -2.96 -19.47 -16.21
N GLY A 306 -3.95 -19.00 -15.44
CA GLY A 306 -3.88 -17.68 -14.82
C GLY A 306 -2.66 -17.55 -13.90
N LEU A 307 -2.26 -16.33 -13.58
CA LEU A 307 -1.08 -16.04 -12.75
C LEU A 307 -1.08 -16.82 -11.43
N PHE A 308 -2.25 -17.01 -10.83
CA PHE A 308 -2.45 -17.67 -9.54
C PHE A 308 -2.88 -19.14 -9.68
N ALA A 309 -2.69 -19.79 -10.84
CA ALA A 309 -3.16 -21.15 -11.08
C ALA A 309 -2.53 -22.20 -10.13
N GLY A 310 -1.33 -21.93 -9.64
CA GLY A 310 -0.63 -22.78 -8.66
C GLY A 310 -0.98 -22.53 -7.19
N CYS A 311 -1.79 -21.49 -6.89
CA CYS A 311 -2.18 -21.17 -5.54
C CYS A 311 -3.27 -22.12 -5.03
N ARG A 312 -3.19 -22.49 -3.75
CA ARG A 312 -4.18 -23.38 -3.14
C ARG A 312 -5.53 -22.63 -3.06
N ARG A 313 -6.53 -23.24 -3.65
CA ARG A 313 -7.92 -22.75 -3.58
C ARG A 313 -8.62 -23.24 -2.31
#